data_cfd83e920f75cb6b43cb0bef4ffe9221
#
_entry.id   cfd83e920f75cb6b43cb0bef4ffe9221
#
_cell.length_a   1.000
_cell.length_b   1.000
_cell.length_c   1.000
_cell.angle_alpha   90.00
_cell.angle_beta   90.00
_cell.angle_gamma   90.00
#
_symmetry.space_group_name_H-M   'P 1'
#
loop_
_entity.id
_entity.type
_entity.pdbx_description
1 polymer ?
#
loop_
_entity_poly.entity_id
_entity_poly.type
_entity_poly.pdbx_seq_one_letter_code
_entity_poly.pdbx_strand_id
1 'polypeptide(L)'
;PSLRLLFSDRLLGDFMMLIPRFSRWPTVRREQAFQSLQQVFQQHRELVVFADLNMKLNLLWVSLKVRQGGCWELVGAVREEIPEALLVASHAEVLQGMAKQKQKRRFRFRLPFRHL
;
A
#
# COMPACT_ATOMS: atom_id res chain seq x y z
N PRO A 1 -5.73 -3.20 -28.65
CA PRO A 1 -5.82 -4.04 -27.49
C PRO A 1 -4.53 -4.10 -26.73
N SER A 2 -3.47 -4.44 -27.41
CA SER A 2 -2.20 -4.45 -26.72
C SER A 2 -1.88 -3.06 -26.21
N LEU A 3 -2.26 -2.09 -26.99
CA LEU A 3 -2.01 -0.72 -26.58
C LEU A 3 -2.75 -0.41 -25.31
N ARG A 4 -3.95 -0.89 -25.17
CA ARG A 4 -4.71 -0.64 -24.01
C ARG A 4 -4.13 -1.33 -22.80
N LEU A 5 -3.63 -2.53 -22.98
CA LEU A 5 -2.99 -3.23 -21.89
C LEU A 5 -1.76 -2.51 -21.43
N LEU A 6 -0.95 -2.07 -22.34
CA LEU A 6 0.23 -1.34 -21.98
C LEU A 6 -0.13 -0.08 -21.22
N PHE A 7 -1.18 0.54 -21.68
CA PHE A 7 -1.60 1.76 -21.05
C PHE A 7 -2.07 1.50 -19.63
N SER A 8 -2.80 0.43 -19.42
CA SER A 8 -3.23 0.05 -18.11
C SER A 8 -2.06 -0.17 -17.19
N ASP A 9 -1.06 -0.89 -17.68
CA ASP A 9 0.10 -1.15 -16.86
C ASP A 9 0.77 0.13 -16.45
N ARG A 10 0.79 1.10 -17.35
CA ARG A 10 1.40 2.36 -17.03
C ARG A 10 0.59 3.18 -16.06
N LEU A 11 -0.70 2.87 -15.95
CA LEU A 11 -1.55 3.62 -15.05
C LEU A 11 -1.48 3.12 -13.63
N LEU A 12 -0.72 2.07 -13.40
CA LEU A 12 -0.57 1.54 -12.06
C LEU A 12 0.86 1.68 -11.61
N GLY A 13 1.03 2.09 -10.39
CA GLY A 13 2.32 2.13 -9.74
C GLY A 13 2.18 1.45 -8.42
N ASP A 14 3.29 0.95 -7.92
CA ASP A 14 3.27 0.27 -6.63
C ASP A 14 4.36 0.81 -5.77
N PHE A 15 4.14 0.81 -4.47
CA PHE A 15 5.22 1.09 -3.55
C PHE A 15 5.02 0.23 -2.32
N MET A 16 6.09 0.05 -1.57
CA MET A 16 6.07 -0.77 -0.38
C MET A 16 6.74 0.00 0.73
N MET A 17 6.13 -0.01 1.90
CA MET A 17 6.67 0.66 3.07
C MET A 17 6.86 -0.34 4.18
N LEU A 18 7.97 -0.24 4.87
CA LEU A 18 8.23 -1.05 6.04
C LEU A 18 7.71 -0.32 7.27
N ILE A 19 6.93 -1.00 8.09
CA ILE A 19 6.50 -0.47 9.36
C ILE A 19 7.21 -1.32 10.41
N PRO A 20 8.35 -0.84 10.95
CA PRO A 20 9.22 -1.69 11.77
C PRO A 20 8.48 -2.27 12.97
N ARG A 21 8.62 -3.58 13.13
CA ARG A 21 8.07 -4.29 14.28
C ARG A 21 6.56 -4.20 14.41
N PHE A 22 5.88 -3.91 13.32
CA PHE A 22 4.43 -3.70 13.40
C PHE A 22 3.73 -4.89 14.03
N SER A 23 4.14 -6.11 13.70
CA SER A 23 3.48 -7.29 14.24
C SER A 23 3.67 -7.43 15.75
N ARG A 24 4.62 -6.70 16.30
CA ARG A 24 4.87 -6.75 17.74
C ARG A 24 4.32 -5.57 18.50
N TRP A 25 3.69 -4.65 17.82
CA TRP A 25 3.07 -3.52 18.50
C TRP A 25 1.92 -4.02 19.37
N PRO A 26 1.60 -3.33 20.43
CA PRO A 26 0.41 -3.68 21.20
C PRO A 26 -0.83 -3.69 20.34
N THR A 27 -1.77 -4.56 20.66
CA THR A 27 -2.97 -4.71 19.84
C THR A 27 -3.69 -3.40 19.62
N VAL A 28 -3.84 -2.60 20.68
CA VAL A 28 -4.54 -1.33 20.55
C VAL A 28 -3.84 -0.43 19.55
N ARG A 29 -2.52 -0.37 19.62
CA ARG A 29 -1.77 0.48 18.72
C ARG A 29 -1.87 -0.01 17.28
N ARG A 30 -1.83 -1.33 17.10
CA ARG A 30 -1.98 -1.88 15.76
C ARG A 30 -3.34 -1.56 15.18
N GLU A 31 -4.38 -1.67 15.98
CA GLU A 31 -5.70 -1.39 15.49
C GLU A 31 -5.87 0.09 15.16
N GLN A 32 -5.27 0.95 15.95
CA GLN A 32 -5.31 2.37 15.62
C GLN A 32 -4.60 2.64 14.31
N ALA A 33 -3.49 1.98 14.09
CA ALA A 33 -2.75 2.14 12.84
C ALA A 33 -3.57 1.63 11.65
N PHE A 34 -4.24 0.50 11.81
CA PHE A 34 -5.11 0.00 10.75
C PHE A 34 -6.18 1.02 10.41
N GLN A 35 -6.78 1.61 11.43
CA GLN A 35 -7.84 2.59 11.19
C GLN A 35 -7.29 3.84 10.53
N SER A 36 -6.13 4.29 10.96
CA SER A 36 -5.50 5.45 10.35
C SER A 36 -5.17 5.19 8.89
N LEU A 37 -4.63 4.02 8.59
CA LEU A 37 -4.31 3.67 7.22
C LEU A 37 -5.58 3.57 6.38
N GLN A 38 -6.62 3.00 6.94
CA GLN A 38 -7.88 2.90 6.23
C GLN A 38 -8.39 4.29 5.86
N GLN A 39 -8.28 5.23 6.76
CA GLN A 39 -8.71 6.60 6.49
C GLN A 39 -7.85 7.25 5.42
N VAL A 40 -6.55 7.05 5.48
CA VAL A 40 -5.64 7.59 4.48
C VAL A 40 -6.04 7.08 3.10
N PHE A 41 -6.27 5.77 2.99
CA PHE A 41 -6.59 5.20 1.69
C PHE A 41 -7.95 5.65 1.20
N GLN A 42 -8.90 5.82 2.09
CA GLN A 42 -10.20 6.33 1.69
C GLN A 42 -10.15 7.78 1.26
N GLN A 43 -9.33 8.58 1.91
CA GLN A 43 -9.17 9.97 1.52
C GLN A 43 -8.50 10.09 0.17
N HIS A 44 -7.75 9.08 -0.22
CA HIS A 44 -7.06 9.08 -1.50
C HIS A 44 -7.65 8.02 -2.43
N ARG A 45 -8.94 7.74 -2.28
CA ARG A 45 -9.54 6.62 -3.01
C ARG A 45 -9.53 6.79 -4.51
N GLU A 46 -9.38 8.00 -4.98
CA GLU A 46 -9.27 8.21 -6.41
C GLU A 46 -7.93 7.74 -6.94
N LEU A 47 -6.98 7.58 -6.06
CA LEU A 47 -5.63 7.21 -6.44
C LEU A 47 -5.32 5.77 -6.08
N VAL A 48 -5.76 5.31 -4.93
CA VAL A 48 -5.41 3.98 -4.43
C VAL A 48 -6.28 2.92 -5.06
N VAL A 49 -5.65 1.91 -5.66
CA VAL A 49 -6.37 0.78 -6.24
C VAL A 49 -6.45 -0.36 -5.23
N PHE A 50 -5.41 -0.52 -4.42
CA PHE A 50 -5.30 -1.72 -3.62
C PHE A 50 -4.22 -1.53 -2.57
N ALA A 51 -4.42 -2.07 -1.43
CA ALA A 51 -3.41 -2.02 -0.36
C ALA A 51 -3.49 -3.27 0.48
N ASP A 52 -2.32 -3.81 0.80
CA ASP A 52 -2.20 -4.99 1.66
C ASP A 52 -1.13 -4.73 2.69
N LEU A 53 -1.30 -5.31 3.85
CA LEU A 53 -0.26 -5.27 4.87
C LEU A 53 0.14 -6.71 5.17
N ASN A 54 1.41 -7.02 4.94
CA ASN A 54 1.95 -8.33 5.22
C ASN A 54 2.47 -8.34 6.64
N MET A 55 1.76 -9.03 7.53
CA MET A 55 2.09 -9.00 8.94
C MET A 55 3.38 -9.72 9.26
N LYS A 56 3.73 -10.70 8.46
CA LYS A 56 4.96 -11.43 8.71
C LYS A 56 6.18 -10.57 8.43
N LEU A 57 6.11 -9.79 7.38
CA LEU A 57 7.23 -8.96 6.98
C LEU A 57 7.10 -7.52 7.43
N ASN A 58 5.97 -7.16 8.00
CA ASN A 58 5.69 -5.79 8.42
C ASN A 58 5.77 -4.81 7.26
N LEU A 59 5.30 -5.27 6.10
CA LEU A 59 5.36 -4.47 4.89
C LEU A 59 3.98 -4.10 4.40
N LEU A 60 3.81 -2.84 4.11
CA LEU A 60 2.58 -2.31 3.52
C LEU A 60 2.82 -2.15 2.03
N TRP A 61 1.98 -2.78 1.22
CA TRP A 61 2.08 -2.70 -0.23
C TRP A 61 0.87 -1.93 -0.74
N VAL A 62 1.12 -0.89 -1.51
CA VAL A 62 0.05 -0.06 -2.06
C VAL A 62 0.19 0.00 -3.56
N SER A 63 -0.90 -0.27 -4.25
CA SER A 63 -0.96 -0.14 -5.70
C SER A 63 -1.86 1.04 -6.00
N LEU A 64 -1.43 1.91 -6.89
CA LEU A 64 -2.14 3.15 -7.15
C LEU A 64 -2.10 3.49 -8.62
N LYS A 65 -3.00 4.37 -9.03
CA LYS A 65 -2.98 4.88 -10.38
C LYS A 65 -1.82 5.84 -10.52
N VAL A 66 -1.13 5.76 -11.64
CA VAL A 66 0.02 6.62 -11.87
C VAL A 66 -0.46 8.05 -12.08
N ARG A 67 0.07 8.94 -11.27
CA ARG A 67 -0.24 10.36 -11.34
C ARG A 67 0.96 11.09 -10.81
N GLN A 68 1.30 12.19 -11.43
CA GLN A 68 2.47 12.93 -11.01
C GLN A 68 2.37 13.26 -9.51
N GLY A 69 3.37 12.86 -8.78
CA GLY A 69 3.41 13.14 -7.35
C GLY A 69 2.55 12.24 -6.48
N GLY A 70 1.76 11.34 -7.09
CA GLY A 70 0.83 10.53 -6.30
C GLY A 70 1.50 9.64 -5.30
N CYS A 71 2.59 9.00 -5.70
CA CYS A 71 3.30 8.11 -4.79
C CYS A 71 3.81 8.89 -3.58
N TRP A 72 4.43 10.03 -3.81
CA TRP A 72 4.97 10.82 -2.71
C TRP A 72 3.87 11.37 -1.83
N GLU A 73 2.74 11.71 -2.42
CA GLU A 73 1.61 12.19 -1.66
C GLU A 73 1.12 11.12 -0.70
N LEU A 74 1.01 9.89 -1.17
CA LEU A 74 0.56 8.79 -0.33
C LEU A 74 1.61 8.40 0.70
N VAL A 75 2.86 8.35 0.31
CA VAL A 75 3.92 8.05 1.25
C VAL A 75 3.90 9.08 2.39
N GLY A 76 3.75 10.35 2.04
CA GLY A 76 3.69 11.38 3.06
C GLY A 76 2.48 11.23 3.96
N ALA A 77 1.32 10.90 3.40
CA ALA A 77 0.12 10.74 4.19
C ALA A 77 0.25 9.56 5.16
N VAL A 78 0.85 8.46 4.70
CA VAL A 78 1.08 7.32 5.59
C VAL A 78 2.03 7.71 6.71
N ARG A 79 3.08 8.44 6.39
CA ARG A 79 4.06 8.80 7.40
C ARG A 79 3.53 9.82 8.39
N GLU A 80 2.55 10.58 8.01
CA GLU A 80 1.91 11.46 8.98
C GLU A 80 1.20 10.66 10.07
N GLU A 81 0.62 9.53 9.69
CA GLU A 81 -0.07 8.70 10.65
C GLU A 81 0.87 7.74 11.35
N ILE A 82 1.86 7.25 10.63
CA ILE A 82 2.82 6.29 11.16
C ILE A 82 4.21 6.79 10.81
N PRO A 83 4.78 7.65 11.65
CA PRO A 83 6.08 8.26 11.34
C PRO A 83 7.20 7.25 11.17
N GLU A 84 7.07 6.07 11.74
CA GLU A 84 8.10 5.04 11.63
C GLU A 84 8.13 4.38 10.27
N ALA A 85 7.09 4.56 9.46
CA ALA A 85 7.01 3.89 8.18
C ALA A 85 8.09 4.41 7.23
N LEU A 86 8.71 3.49 6.52
CA LEU A 86 9.81 3.82 5.62
C LEU A 86 9.52 3.27 4.24
N LEU A 87 9.74 4.08 3.22
CA LEU A 87 9.59 3.61 1.85
C LEU A 87 10.78 2.72 1.53
N VAL A 88 10.53 1.48 1.13
CA VAL A 88 11.62 0.54 0.89
C VAL A 88 11.70 0.04 -0.54
N ALA A 89 10.64 0.15 -1.31
CA ALA A 89 10.67 -0.32 -2.69
C ALA A 89 9.50 0.24 -3.45
N SER A 90 9.62 0.29 -4.76
CA SER A 90 8.52 0.75 -5.59
C SER A 90 8.57 0.07 -6.94
N HIS A 91 7.43 0.04 -7.57
CA HIS A 91 7.30 -0.40 -8.96
C HIS A 91 7.71 -1.86 -9.15
N ALA A 92 8.53 -2.14 -10.13
CA ALA A 92 8.86 -3.50 -10.52
C ALA A 92 9.49 -4.31 -9.41
N GLU A 93 10.28 -3.67 -8.59
CA GLU A 93 10.92 -4.37 -7.50
C GLU A 93 9.92 -4.92 -6.51
N VAL A 94 8.89 -4.15 -6.24
CA VAL A 94 7.85 -4.60 -5.33
C VAL A 94 7.14 -5.79 -5.94
N LEU A 95 6.82 -5.72 -7.22
CA LEU A 95 6.09 -6.78 -7.86
C LEU A 95 6.85 -8.09 -7.80
N GLN A 96 8.15 -8.05 -8.06
CA GLN A 96 8.93 -9.27 -8.01
C GLN A 96 9.01 -9.83 -6.61
N GLY A 97 9.18 -8.97 -5.64
CA GLY A 97 9.25 -9.41 -4.27
C GLY A 97 7.96 -10.06 -3.82
N MET A 98 6.84 -9.44 -4.17
CA MET A 98 5.56 -9.97 -3.75
C MET A 98 5.24 -11.28 -4.42
N ALA A 99 5.66 -11.46 -5.66
CA ALA A 99 5.42 -12.69 -6.35
C ALA A 99 6.05 -13.86 -5.60
N LYS A 100 7.17 -13.64 -4.97
CA LYS A 100 7.80 -14.70 -4.23
C LYS A 100 7.17 -14.92 -2.88
N GLN A 101 6.69 -13.87 -2.29
CA GLN A 101 6.18 -14.00 -0.94
C GLN A 101 4.87 -14.68 -0.82
N LYS A 102 4.02 -14.56 -1.80
CA LYS A 102 2.77 -15.14 -1.75
C LYS A 102 2.12 -15.06 -0.50
N GLN A 103 2.26 -14.42 0.24
CA GLN A 103 1.67 -14.09 1.29
C GLN A 103 0.93 -14.79 2.16
N LYS A 104 1.38 -15.13 3.13
CA LYS A 104 0.74 -15.78 4.03
C LYS A 104 0.25 -14.75 4.94
N ARG A 105 0.14 -14.28 5.74
CA ARG A 105 -0.26 -13.35 6.74
C ARG A 105 -0.52 -12.00 6.22
N ARG A 106 -1.41 -11.88 5.29
CA ARG A 106 -1.77 -10.62 4.70
C ARG A 106 -3.00 -10.05 5.36
N PHE A 107 -3.07 -8.74 5.39
CA PHE A 107 -4.25 -8.04 5.83
C PHE A 107 -4.60 -7.04 4.75
N ARG A 108 -5.73 -7.25 4.10
CA ARG A 108 -6.13 -6.41 2.99
C ARG A 108 -7.13 -5.37 3.47
N PHE A 109 -6.81 -4.12 3.17
CA PHE A 109 -7.69 -3.04 3.57
C PHE A 109 -8.92 -3.01 2.68
N ARG A 110 -10.06 -2.68 3.25
CA ARG A 110 -11.26 -2.54 2.49
C ARG A 110 -11.35 -1.14 1.99
N LEU A 111 -11.52 -1.02 0.70
CA LEU A 111 -11.61 0.28 0.05
C LEU A 111 -12.95 0.31 -0.65
N PRO A 112 -13.87 1.15 -0.20
CA PRO A 112 -15.24 1.13 -0.71
C PRO A 112 -15.34 1.22 -2.21
N PHE A 113 -14.47 2.00 -2.82
CA PHE A 113 -14.55 2.19 -4.25
C PHE A 113 -14.14 0.98 -5.06
N ARG A 114 -13.68 -0.05 -4.43
CA ARG A 114 -13.23 -1.21 -5.18
C ARG A 114 -14.35 -1.99 -5.79
N HIS A 115 -15.54 -1.75 -5.37
CA HIS A 115 -16.65 -2.50 -5.89
C HIS A 115 -17.14 -1.95 -7.21
N LEU A 116 -16.54 -0.95 -7.70
CA LEU A 116 -16.96 -0.37 -8.98
C LEU A 116 -16.56 -1.21 -10.17
#